data_ee1086bd909392c5de6cc862ff7e5ef7
#
_entry.id   ee1086bd909392c5de6cc862ff7e5ef7
#
_cell.length_a   1.000
_cell.length_b   1.000
_cell.length_c   1.000
_cell.angle_alpha   90.00
_cell.angle_beta   90.00
_cell.angle_gamma   90.00
#
_symmetry.space_group_name_H-M   'P 1'
#
loop_
_entity.id
_entity.type
_entity.pdbx_description
1 polymer ?
#
loop_
_entity_poly.entity_id
_entity_poly.type
_entity_poly.pdbx_seq_one_letter_code
_entity_poly.pdbx_strand_id
1 'polypeptide(L)'
;MFAPNFPKAELEAFCAQFGITHYSDDVDVMAAHAKKGGSPCFTCAYFRRAATNRRAQELGFNKVALAHHNDDAVETFFMNLVTSGQLRTFLPVTPLSRSGITVLRPLLYYREQEIRELVAKLGLTPIKNPCPYDGHTMRQDIKEHIAALDAQYPEIYEHLAAAMRNSDRQELWPPKPGKELLQKFHTFWGRGKKQAEQ
;
A
#
# COMPACT_ATOMS: atom_id res chain seq x y z
N MET A 1 -2.92 -14.35 -13.37
CA MET A 1 -1.76 -14.00 -12.51
C MET A 1 -0.47 -14.19 -13.27
N PHE A 2 0.64 -13.58 -12.82
CA PHE A 2 2.00 -13.93 -13.28
C PHE A 2 2.47 -15.32 -12.78
N ALA A 3 1.62 -16.05 -12.07
CA ALA A 3 1.90 -17.36 -11.50
C ALA A 3 0.96 -18.41 -12.12
N PRO A 4 1.37 -19.08 -13.21
CA PRO A 4 0.52 -20.07 -13.87
C PRO A 4 0.21 -21.29 -13.00
N ASN A 5 1.06 -21.61 -12.03
CA ASN A 5 0.95 -22.76 -11.14
C ASN A 5 0.46 -22.37 -9.74
N PHE A 6 -0.52 -21.47 -9.65
CA PHE A 6 -1.11 -21.11 -8.36
C PHE A 6 -1.83 -22.32 -7.73
N PRO A 7 -1.57 -22.68 -6.46
CA PRO A 7 -2.08 -23.91 -5.82
C PRO A 7 -3.56 -23.78 -5.42
N LYS A 8 -4.46 -23.77 -6.41
CA LYS A 8 -5.91 -23.57 -6.22
C LYS A 8 -6.53 -24.70 -5.37
N ALA A 9 -6.13 -25.95 -5.63
CA ALA A 9 -6.67 -27.11 -4.92
C ALA A 9 -6.30 -27.10 -3.43
N GLU A 10 -5.08 -26.69 -3.09
CA GLU A 10 -4.65 -26.56 -1.70
C GLU A 10 -5.45 -25.47 -0.99
N LEU A 11 -5.68 -24.34 -1.65
CA LEU A 11 -6.44 -23.22 -1.11
C LEU A 11 -7.92 -23.59 -0.92
N GLU A 12 -8.50 -24.32 -1.87
CA GLU A 12 -9.87 -24.83 -1.77
C GLU A 12 -10.01 -25.80 -0.60
N ALA A 13 -9.08 -26.75 -0.48
CA ALA A 13 -9.06 -27.71 0.62
C ALA A 13 -8.88 -27.00 1.98
N PHE A 14 -8.03 -25.98 2.04
CA PHE A 14 -7.87 -25.15 3.25
C PHE A 14 -9.17 -24.43 3.62
N CYS A 15 -9.82 -23.77 2.67
CA CYS A 15 -11.09 -23.07 2.91
C CYS A 15 -12.20 -24.02 3.38
N ALA A 16 -12.26 -25.23 2.80
CA ALA A 16 -13.24 -26.24 3.16
C ALA A 16 -13.15 -26.68 4.63
N GLN A 17 -11.95 -26.70 5.22
CA GLN A 17 -11.76 -27.04 6.64
C GLN A 17 -12.50 -26.09 7.58
N PHE A 18 -12.73 -24.84 7.13
CA PHE A 18 -13.41 -23.80 7.90
C PHE A 18 -14.85 -23.53 7.40
N GLY A 19 -15.37 -24.37 6.51
CA GLY A 19 -16.69 -24.15 5.91
C GLY A 19 -16.80 -22.90 5.04
N ILE A 20 -15.65 -22.42 4.50
CA ILE A 20 -15.59 -21.22 3.67
C ILE A 20 -15.66 -21.63 2.20
N THR A 21 -16.61 -21.06 1.45
CA THR A 21 -16.70 -21.27 0.00
C THR A 21 -15.55 -20.55 -0.71
N HIS A 22 -14.76 -21.31 -1.47
CA HIS A 22 -13.67 -20.77 -2.28
C HIS A 22 -14.14 -20.49 -3.71
N TYR A 23 -13.78 -19.31 -4.23
CA TYR A 23 -13.96 -18.93 -5.63
C TYR A 23 -12.60 -18.56 -6.24
N SER A 24 -12.39 -18.98 -7.48
CA SER A 24 -11.14 -18.75 -8.20
C SER A 24 -11.42 -18.22 -9.60
N ASP A 25 -10.84 -17.07 -9.92
CA ASP A 25 -10.91 -16.45 -11.24
C ASP A 25 -9.54 -16.42 -11.90
N ASP A 26 -9.47 -16.82 -13.16
CA ASP A 26 -8.25 -16.69 -13.96
C ASP A 26 -8.26 -15.34 -14.70
N VAL A 27 -7.18 -14.58 -14.51
CA VAL A 27 -6.99 -13.30 -15.18
C VAL A 27 -5.64 -13.29 -15.89
N ASP A 28 -5.64 -13.11 -17.20
CA ASP A 28 -4.41 -12.98 -17.97
C ASP A 28 -3.79 -11.58 -17.79
N VAL A 29 -3.00 -11.48 -16.72
CA VAL A 29 -2.28 -10.24 -16.39
C VAL A 29 -1.09 -10.02 -17.32
N MET A 30 -0.51 -11.08 -17.88
CA MET A 30 0.64 -11.00 -18.81
C MET A 30 0.26 -10.28 -20.10
N ALA A 31 -0.84 -10.68 -20.73
CA ALA A 31 -1.34 -10.02 -21.93
C ALA A 31 -1.69 -8.55 -21.70
N ALA A 32 -2.26 -8.24 -20.51
CA ALA A 32 -2.58 -6.88 -20.15
C ALA A 32 -1.33 -6.02 -19.87
N HIS A 33 -0.31 -6.60 -19.24
CA HIS A 33 0.96 -5.92 -18.97
C HIS A 33 1.73 -5.65 -20.27
N ALA A 34 1.80 -6.63 -21.18
CA ALA A 34 2.47 -6.47 -22.47
C ALA A 34 1.90 -5.29 -23.30
N LYS A 35 0.60 -5.00 -23.16
CA LYS A 35 -0.06 -3.87 -23.85
C LYS A 35 0.19 -2.52 -23.19
N LYS A 36 0.29 -2.46 -21.84
CA LYS A 36 0.36 -1.20 -21.08
C LYS A 36 1.78 -0.80 -20.68
N GLY A 37 2.69 -1.76 -20.54
CA GLY A 37 4.00 -1.55 -19.95
C GLY A 37 3.95 -1.17 -18.45
N GLY A 38 5.04 -0.65 -17.93
CA GLY A 38 5.16 -0.19 -16.54
C GLY A 38 5.48 -1.32 -15.55
N SER A 39 5.12 -1.16 -14.27
CA SER A 39 5.38 -2.15 -13.24
C SER A 39 4.45 -3.37 -13.33
N PRO A 40 4.98 -4.60 -13.44
CA PRO A 40 4.17 -5.82 -13.42
C PRO A 40 3.31 -5.94 -12.17
N CYS A 41 3.86 -5.61 -11.01
CA CYS A 41 3.16 -5.66 -9.72
C CYS A 41 1.98 -4.69 -9.66
N PHE A 42 2.12 -3.49 -10.23
CA PHE A 42 1.00 -2.54 -10.33
C PHE A 42 -0.13 -3.08 -11.20
N THR A 43 0.21 -3.61 -12.37
CA THR A 43 -0.76 -4.22 -13.30
C THR A 43 -1.48 -5.40 -12.63
N CYS A 44 -0.74 -6.30 -11.98
CA CYS A 44 -1.29 -7.44 -11.26
C CYS A 44 -2.25 -7.01 -10.15
N ALA A 45 -1.84 -6.04 -9.32
CA ALA A 45 -2.68 -5.53 -8.23
C ALA A 45 -3.96 -4.86 -8.73
N TYR A 46 -3.90 -4.16 -9.86
CA TYR A 46 -5.07 -3.55 -10.50
C TYR A 46 -6.09 -4.60 -10.93
N PHE A 47 -5.67 -5.61 -11.72
CA PHE A 47 -6.56 -6.65 -12.22
C PHE A 47 -7.09 -7.55 -11.11
N ARG A 48 -6.26 -7.90 -10.12
CA ARG A 48 -6.69 -8.68 -8.95
C ARG A 48 -7.81 -7.97 -8.20
N ARG A 49 -7.65 -6.67 -7.90
CA ARG A 49 -8.69 -5.89 -7.23
C ARG A 49 -9.97 -5.80 -8.06
N ALA A 50 -9.85 -5.58 -9.37
CA ALA A 50 -11.00 -5.52 -10.27
C ALA A 50 -11.76 -6.85 -10.31
N ALA A 51 -11.07 -7.98 -10.41
CA ALA A 51 -11.67 -9.32 -10.41
C ALA A 51 -12.37 -9.61 -9.06
N THR A 52 -11.70 -9.32 -7.94
CA THR A 52 -12.29 -9.51 -6.60
C THR A 52 -13.57 -8.68 -6.41
N ASN A 53 -13.55 -7.42 -6.81
CA ASN A 53 -14.73 -6.54 -6.68
C ASN A 53 -15.88 -7.02 -7.59
N ARG A 54 -15.58 -7.42 -8.83
CA ARG A 54 -16.57 -7.97 -9.74
C ARG A 54 -17.20 -9.24 -9.18
N ARG A 55 -16.38 -10.19 -8.70
CA ARG A 55 -16.86 -11.43 -8.08
C ARG A 55 -17.74 -11.16 -6.86
N ALA A 56 -17.35 -10.23 -6.01
CA ALA A 56 -18.16 -9.82 -4.86
C ALA A 56 -19.54 -9.29 -5.29
N GLN A 57 -19.61 -8.46 -6.33
CA GLN A 57 -20.88 -7.96 -6.88
C GLN A 57 -21.74 -9.08 -7.47
N GLU A 58 -21.15 -9.99 -8.25
CA GLU A 58 -21.84 -11.16 -8.84
C GLU A 58 -22.49 -12.05 -7.78
N LEU A 59 -21.83 -12.16 -6.60
CA LEU A 59 -22.31 -12.92 -5.45
C LEU A 59 -23.24 -12.13 -4.52
N GLY A 60 -23.57 -10.87 -4.86
CA GLY A 60 -24.45 -10.02 -4.06
C GLY A 60 -23.77 -9.40 -2.82
N PHE A 61 -22.45 -9.46 -2.70
CA PHE A 61 -21.72 -8.84 -1.60
C PHE A 61 -21.40 -7.36 -1.88
N ASN A 62 -21.50 -6.54 -0.85
CA ASN A 62 -21.14 -5.12 -0.89
C ASN A 62 -19.88 -4.80 -0.07
N LYS A 63 -19.23 -5.80 0.50
CA LYS A 63 -18.00 -5.66 1.30
C LYS A 63 -16.95 -6.67 0.86
N VAL A 64 -15.69 -6.24 0.87
CA VAL A 64 -14.51 -7.09 0.64
C VAL A 64 -13.53 -6.85 1.78
N ALA A 65 -13.18 -7.89 2.52
CA ALA A 65 -12.14 -7.83 3.53
C ALA A 65 -10.77 -8.19 2.93
N LEU A 66 -9.75 -7.37 3.20
CA LEU A 66 -8.37 -7.60 2.80
C LEU A 66 -7.50 -7.78 4.05
N ALA A 67 -6.58 -8.73 4.01
CA ALA A 67 -5.70 -9.07 5.13
C ALA A 67 -4.48 -8.15 5.29
N HIS A 68 -4.59 -6.89 4.88
CA HIS A 68 -3.53 -5.91 5.14
C HIS A 68 -3.40 -5.67 6.64
N HIS A 69 -2.16 -5.66 7.14
CA HIS A 69 -1.82 -5.42 8.54
C HIS A 69 -1.12 -4.07 8.75
N ASN A 70 -0.67 -3.78 9.96
CA ASN A 70 -0.11 -2.49 10.31
C ASN A 70 1.20 -2.21 9.57
N ASP A 71 2.06 -3.21 9.43
CA ASP A 71 3.32 -3.09 8.69
C ASP A 71 3.08 -2.71 7.22
N ASP A 72 2.07 -3.29 6.56
CA ASP A 72 1.67 -2.88 5.20
C ASP A 72 1.30 -1.39 5.10
N ALA A 73 0.64 -0.86 6.14
CA ALA A 73 0.23 0.55 6.15
C ALA A 73 1.43 1.48 6.36
N VAL A 74 2.36 1.13 7.25
CA VAL A 74 3.61 1.87 7.50
C VAL A 74 4.51 1.83 6.28
N GLU A 75 4.71 0.64 5.68
CA GLU A 75 5.48 0.49 4.44
C GLU A 75 4.89 1.33 3.30
N THR A 76 3.56 1.32 3.15
CA THR A 76 2.87 2.13 2.12
C THR A 76 3.01 3.62 2.39
N PHE A 77 2.93 4.05 3.65
CA PHE A 77 3.15 5.44 4.05
C PHE A 77 4.57 5.89 3.73
N PHE A 78 5.58 5.13 4.15
CA PHE A 78 6.98 5.43 3.90
C PHE A 78 7.31 5.39 2.39
N MET A 79 6.78 4.42 1.66
CA MET A 79 6.90 4.34 0.21
C MET A 79 6.35 5.60 -0.48
N ASN A 80 5.15 6.06 -0.10
CA ASN A 80 4.55 7.27 -0.67
C ASN A 80 5.36 8.51 -0.33
N LEU A 81 5.90 8.61 0.89
CA LEU A 81 6.77 9.70 1.30
C LEU A 81 8.02 9.76 0.43
N VAL A 82 8.74 8.64 0.27
CA VAL A 82 10.01 8.57 -0.46
C VAL A 82 9.83 8.75 -1.97
N THR A 83 8.78 8.15 -2.55
CA THR A 83 8.62 8.14 -4.02
C THR A 83 7.84 9.30 -4.59
N SER A 84 6.97 9.92 -3.80
CA SER A 84 6.05 10.96 -4.30
C SER A 84 5.88 12.16 -3.36
N GLY A 85 6.55 12.17 -2.19
CA GLY A 85 6.42 13.22 -1.18
C GLY A 85 5.02 13.31 -0.58
N GLN A 86 4.24 12.23 -0.62
CA GLN A 86 2.86 12.23 -0.14
C GLN A 86 2.75 11.59 1.24
N LEU A 87 2.19 12.34 2.19
CA LEU A 87 1.89 11.88 3.54
C LEU A 87 0.54 11.16 3.56
N ARG A 88 0.50 9.94 3.01
CA ARG A 88 -0.73 9.13 2.97
C ARG A 88 -0.44 7.64 2.97
N THR A 89 -1.42 6.89 3.48
CA THR A 89 -1.50 5.44 3.36
C THR A 89 -2.95 5.05 3.06
N PHE A 90 -3.26 3.76 3.03
CA PHE A 90 -4.63 3.29 2.88
C PHE A 90 -5.39 3.31 4.21
N LEU A 91 -6.71 3.46 4.15
CA LEU A 91 -7.57 3.57 5.32
C LEU A 91 -8.11 2.20 5.78
N PRO A 92 -8.50 2.03 7.05
CA PRO A 92 -9.16 0.82 7.56
C PRO A 92 -10.42 0.46 6.77
N VAL A 93 -11.19 1.46 6.39
CA VAL A 93 -12.42 1.34 5.61
C VAL A 93 -12.34 2.27 4.40
N THR A 94 -12.58 1.73 3.21
CA THR A 94 -12.49 2.50 1.96
C THR A 94 -13.72 2.19 1.09
N PRO A 95 -14.70 3.09 1.01
CA PRO A 95 -15.81 2.95 0.07
C PRO A 95 -15.32 3.21 -1.37
N LEU A 96 -15.69 2.33 -2.29
CA LEU A 96 -15.38 2.43 -3.72
C LEU A 96 -16.64 2.86 -4.47
N SER A 97 -16.80 4.15 -4.72
CA SER A 97 -18.02 4.74 -5.31
C SER A 97 -18.43 4.14 -6.65
N ARG A 98 -17.45 3.73 -7.48
CA ARG A 98 -17.74 3.14 -8.82
C ARG A 98 -18.32 1.73 -8.76
N SER A 99 -17.95 0.94 -7.76
CA SER A 99 -18.39 -0.47 -7.64
C SER A 99 -19.43 -0.68 -6.55
N GLY A 100 -19.71 0.31 -5.71
CA GLY A 100 -20.55 0.13 -4.52
C GLY A 100 -19.97 -0.82 -3.46
N ILE A 101 -18.72 -1.27 -3.65
CA ILE A 101 -18.02 -2.13 -2.70
C ILE A 101 -17.35 -1.29 -1.63
N THR A 102 -17.43 -1.72 -0.37
CA THR A 102 -16.62 -1.17 0.71
C THR A 102 -15.49 -2.14 1.05
N VAL A 103 -14.26 -1.69 0.91
CA VAL A 103 -13.07 -2.46 1.31
C VAL A 103 -12.83 -2.27 2.80
N LEU A 104 -12.68 -3.37 3.52
CA LEU A 104 -12.37 -3.45 4.95
C LEU A 104 -10.97 -4.05 5.15
N ARG A 105 -10.26 -3.64 6.20
CA ARG A 105 -8.94 -4.19 6.59
C ARG A 105 -8.94 -4.54 8.07
N PRO A 106 -9.51 -5.69 8.46
CA PRO A 106 -9.70 -6.05 9.87
C PRO A 106 -8.40 -6.19 10.66
N LEU A 107 -7.29 -6.57 9.98
CA LEU A 107 -6.00 -6.81 10.62
C LEU A 107 -5.10 -5.58 10.72
N LEU A 108 -5.60 -4.39 10.37
CA LEU A 108 -4.78 -3.18 10.24
C LEU A 108 -4.13 -2.71 11.57
N TYR A 109 -4.64 -3.15 12.70
CA TYR A 109 -4.09 -2.80 14.01
C TYR A 109 -3.13 -3.85 14.58
N TYR A 110 -2.91 -4.96 13.87
CA TYR A 110 -1.98 -6.01 14.24
C TYR A 110 -0.68 -5.87 13.46
N ARG A 111 0.45 -6.17 14.13
CA ARG A 111 1.76 -6.28 13.49
C ARG A 111 1.87 -7.60 12.73
N GLU A 112 2.68 -7.63 11.68
CA GLU A 112 2.97 -8.85 10.92
C GLU A 112 3.47 -9.98 11.84
N GLN A 113 4.33 -9.66 12.81
CA GLN A 113 4.85 -10.62 13.77
C GLN A 113 3.74 -11.24 14.62
N GLU A 114 2.81 -10.44 15.15
CA GLU A 114 1.68 -10.94 15.96
C GLU A 114 0.81 -11.90 15.16
N ILE A 115 0.57 -11.59 13.88
CA ILE A 115 -0.18 -12.46 12.98
C ILE A 115 0.57 -13.77 12.73
N ARG A 116 1.89 -13.73 12.50
CA ARG A 116 2.74 -14.91 12.33
C ARG A 116 2.70 -15.82 13.56
N GLU A 117 2.80 -15.25 14.75
CA GLU A 117 2.70 -15.97 16.01
C GLU A 117 1.33 -16.64 16.20
N LEU A 118 0.25 -15.91 15.85
CA LEU A 118 -1.11 -16.44 15.91
C LEU A 118 -1.30 -17.61 14.93
N VAL A 119 -0.84 -17.45 13.68
CA VAL A 119 -0.87 -18.50 12.65
C VAL A 119 -0.16 -19.76 13.12
N ALA A 120 1.03 -19.61 13.74
CA ALA A 120 1.78 -20.73 14.30
C ALA A 120 1.05 -21.42 15.47
N LYS A 121 0.48 -20.64 16.40
CA LYS A 121 -0.32 -21.15 17.53
C LYS A 121 -1.57 -21.90 17.08
N LEU A 122 -2.18 -21.47 15.98
CA LEU A 122 -3.36 -22.14 15.40
C LEU A 122 -3.01 -23.35 14.52
N GLY A 123 -1.73 -23.67 14.36
CA GLY A 123 -1.26 -24.78 13.51
C GLY A 123 -1.58 -24.57 12.01
N LEU A 124 -1.78 -23.33 11.57
CA LEU A 124 -2.07 -23.02 10.17
C LEU A 124 -0.77 -22.98 9.36
N THR A 125 -0.81 -23.57 8.17
CA THR A 125 0.34 -23.55 7.25
C THR A 125 0.06 -22.58 6.11
N PRO A 126 0.78 -21.45 6.02
CA PRO A 126 0.61 -20.52 4.92
C PRO A 126 1.01 -21.13 3.59
N ILE A 127 0.20 -20.91 2.56
CA ILE A 127 0.49 -21.33 1.20
C ILE A 127 1.57 -20.39 0.62
N LYS A 128 2.64 -20.96 0.09
CA LYS A 128 3.74 -20.18 -0.52
C LYS A 128 3.25 -19.46 -1.77
N ASN A 129 3.59 -18.18 -1.87
CA ASN A 129 3.31 -17.38 -3.06
C ASN A 129 4.22 -17.83 -4.23
N PRO A 130 3.65 -18.36 -5.34
CA PRO A 130 4.46 -18.82 -6.49
C PRO A 130 4.84 -17.67 -7.45
N CYS A 131 4.62 -16.42 -7.10
CA CYS A 131 4.89 -15.28 -7.96
C CYS A 131 6.41 -15.09 -8.15
N PRO A 132 6.93 -15.02 -9.40
CA PRO A 132 8.37 -14.84 -9.65
C PRO A 132 8.89 -13.46 -9.21
N TYR A 133 8.01 -12.49 -8.97
CA TYR A 133 8.36 -11.16 -8.45
C TYR A 133 8.29 -11.07 -6.92
N ASP A 134 7.99 -12.18 -6.23
CA ASP A 134 7.96 -12.20 -4.77
C ASP A 134 9.36 -11.93 -4.21
N GLY A 135 9.46 -11.04 -3.22
CA GLY A 135 10.76 -10.61 -2.68
C GLY A 135 11.54 -9.60 -3.55
N HIS A 136 11.11 -9.30 -4.78
CA HIS A 136 11.79 -8.36 -5.69
C HIS A 136 10.88 -7.19 -6.04
N THR A 137 10.43 -6.46 -5.04
CA THR A 137 9.48 -5.35 -5.21
C THR A 137 9.94 -4.14 -4.44
N MET A 138 9.56 -2.94 -4.90
CA MET A 138 9.78 -1.71 -4.16
C MET A 138 9.26 -1.79 -2.70
N ARG A 139 8.21 -2.56 -2.45
CA ARG A 139 7.72 -2.79 -1.08
C ARG A 139 8.73 -3.56 -0.25
N GLN A 140 9.39 -4.56 -0.82
CA GLN A 140 10.45 -5.31 -0.14
C GLN A 140 11.64 -4.41 0.17
N ASP A 141 12.06 -3.57 -0.78
CA ASP A 141 13.13 -2.60 -0.58
C ASP A 141 12.79 -1.64 0.57
N ILE A 142 11.56 -1.12 0.61
CA ILE A 142 11.07 -0.26 1.70
C ILE A 142 11.06 -0.98 3.05
N LYS A 143 10.62 -2.23 3.08
CA LYS A 143 10.64 -3.06 4.30
C LYS A 143 12.07 -3.20 4.85
N GLU A 144 13.03 -3.46 3.98
CA GLU A 144 14.45 -3.56 4.34
C GLU A 144 15.02 -2.22 4.84
N HIS A 145 14.65 -1.11 4.22
CA HIS A 145 15.05 0.23 4.66
C HIS A 145 14.49 0.55 6.05
N ILE A 146 13.21 0.25 6.30
CA ILE A 146 12.62 0.46 7.63
C ILE A 146 13.33 -0.42 8.67
N ALA A 147 13.60 -1.69 8.35
CA ALA A 147 14.33 -2.58 9.25
C ALA A 147 15.76 -2.08 9.56
N ALA A 148 16.46 -1.53 8.56
CA ALA A 148 17.78 -0.94 8.77
C ALA A 148 17.72 0.34 9.64
N LEU A 149 16.69 1.16 9.45
CA LEU A 149 16.45 2.33 10.30
C LEU A 149 16.10 1.92 11.73
N ASP A 150 15.30 0.87 11.91
CA ASP A 150 14.90 0.36 13.24
C ASP A 150 16.10 -0.16 14.04
N ALA A 151 17.06 -0.80 13.36
CA ALA A 151 18.31 -1.22 13.97
C ALA A 151 19.19 -0.05 14.45
N GLN A 152 19.10 1.11 13.80
CA GLN A 152 19.85 2.32 14.15
C GLN A 152 19.08 3.23 15.10
N TYR A 153 17.78 3.32 14.94
CA TYR A 153 16.89 4.19 15.70
C TYR A 153 15.73 3.34 16.26
N PRO A 154 15.89 2.72 17.42
CA PRO A 154 14.82 1.97 18.07
C PRO A 154 13.53 2.79 18.12
N GLU A 155 12.39 2.13 17.89
CA GLU A 155 11.04 2.76 17.84
C GLU A 155 10.73 3.55 16.55
N ILE A 156 11.62 3.53 15.52
CA ILE A 156 11.33 4.23 14.25
C ILE A 156 10.02 3.75 13.61
N TYR A 157 9.70 2.47 13.78
CA TYR A 157 8.47 1.90 13.26
C TYR A 157 7.24 2.54 13.93
N GLU A 158 7.25 2.65 15.25
CA GLU A 158 6.20 3.28 16.06
C GLU A 158 6.08 4.77 15.72
N HIS A 159 7.19 5.44 15.47
CA HIS A 159 7.22 6.84 15.03
C HIS A 159 6.59 7.01 13.64
N LEU A 160 6.88 6.12 12.69
CA LEU A 160 6.24 6.13 11.38
C LEU A 160 4.74 5.83 11.48
N ALA A 161 4.37 4.87 12.35
CA ALA A 161 2.98 4.54 12.61
C ALA A 161 2.20 5.69 13.28
N ALA A 162 2.84 6.45 14.15
CA ALA A 162 2.28 7.66 14.75
C ALA A 162 2.15 8.78 13.71
N ALA A 163 3.18 9.02 12.91
CA ALA A 163 3.19 10.06 11.87
C ALA A 163 2.07 9.87 10.83
N MET A 164 1.79 8.62 10.41
CA MET A 164 0.70 8.37 9.46
C MET A 164 -0.71 8.61 10.03
N ARG A 165 -0.86 8.66 11.37
CA ARG A 165 -2.12 8.95 12.06
C ARG A 165 -2.29 10.43 12.39
N ASN A 166 -1.19 11.18 12.35
CA ASN A 166 -1.23 12.63 12.63
C ASN A 166 -1.89 13.34 11.46
N SER A 167 -3.09 13.89 11.68
CA SER A 167 -3.86 14.64 10.68
C SER A 167 -3.63 16.17 10.78
N ASP A 168 -2.97 16.64 11.82
CA ASP A 168 -2.67 18.06 11.98
C ASP A 168 -1.50 18.46 11.09
N ARG A 169 -1.81 19.26 10.05
CA ARG A 169 -0.84 19.76 9.08
C ARG A 169 -0.35 21.18 9.39
N GLN A 170 -0.75 21.76 10.50
CA GLN A 170 -0.40 23.16 10.83
C GLN A 170 1.10 23.33 11.10
N GLU A 171 1.77 22.25 11.54
CA GLU A 171 3.21 22.23 11.81
C GLU A 171 4.07 21.93 10.57
N LEU A 172 3.45 21.61 9.44
CA LEU A 172 4.17 21.39 8.19
C LEU A 172 4.43 22.73 7.48
N TRP A 173 5.47 22.73 6.64
CA TRP A 173 5.78 23.88 5.80
C TRP A 173 4.57 24.32 4.98
N PRO A 174 4.32 25.64 4.85
CA PRO A 174 3.24 26.14 4.02
C PRO A 174 3.45 25.71 2.56
N PRO A 175 2.39 25.69 1.75
CA PRO A 175 2.48 25.43 0.33
C PRO A 175 3.54 26.33 -0.33
N LYS A 176 4.27 25.76 -1.32
CA LYS A 176 5.26 26.54 -2.08
C LYS A 176 4.62 27.82 -2.62
N PRO A 177 5.23 29.01 -2.41
CA PRO A 177 4.69 30.26 -2.90
C PRO A 177 4.50 30.24 -4.42
N GLY A 178 3.39 30.79 -4.90
CA GLY A 178 3.15 30.93 -6.34
C GLY A 178 4.22 31.80 -7.03
N LYS A 179 4.39 31.60 -8.33
CA LYS A 179 5.40 32.34 -9.14
C LYS A 179 5.32 33.85 -8.97
N GLU A 180 4.10 34.41 -8.87
CA GLU A 180 3.90 35.85 -8.68
C GLU A 180 4.44 36.35 -7.33
N LEU A 181 4.26 35.59 -6.26
CA LEU A 181 4.80 35.94 -4.95
C LEU A 181 6.32 35.85 -4.94
N LEU A 182 6.90 34.82 -5.54
CA LEU A 182 8.35 34.68 -5.70
C LEU A 182 8.95 35.83 -6.52
N GLN A 183 8.29 36.28 -7.60
CA GLN A 183 8.74 37.44 -8.37
C GLN A 183 8.71 38.73 -7.54
N LYS A 184 7.70 38.95 -6.70
CA LYS A 184 7.65 40.10 -5.78
C LYS A 184 8.81 40.07 -4.79
N PHE A 185 9.16 38.91 -4.24
CA PHE A 185 10.32 38.77 -3.37
C PHE A 185 11.63 39.06 -4.11
N HIS A 186 11.83 38.53 -5.30
CA HIS A 186 13.01 38.79 -6.12
C HIS A 186 13.16 40.30 -6.48
N THR A 187 12.05 40.98 -6.79
CA THR A 187 12.08 42.44 -7.08
C THR A 187 12.38 43.25 -5.82
N PHE A 188 11.88 42.81 -4.65
CA PHE A 188 12.18 43.50 -3.40
C PHE A 188 13.67 43.39 -3.02
N TRP A 189 14.28 42.22 -3.10
CA TRP A 189 15.68 42.01 -2.81
C TRP A 189 16.61 42.61 -3.88
N GLY A 190 16.18 42.67 -5.14
CA GLY A 190 16.92 43.30 -6.22
C GLY A 190 17.01 44.85 -6.11
N ARG A 191 16.01 45.47 -5.47
CA ARG A 191 16.04 46.93 -5.22
C ARG A 191 17.04 47.33 -4.12
N GLY A 192 17.23 46.46 -3.10
CA GLY A 192 18.20 46.71 -2.02
C GLY A 192 19.65 46.69 -2.50
N LYS A 193 20.00 45.91 -3.53
CA LYS A 193 21.35 45.88 -4.09
C LYS A 193 21.71 47.10 -4.91
N LYS A 194 20.74 47.75 -5.58
CA LYS A 194 20.97 48.98 -6.36
C LYS A 194 21.13 50.25 -5.51
N GLN A 195 20.72 50.24 -4.25
CA GLN A 195 20.91 51.38 -3.31
C GLN A 195 22.21 51.29 -2.51
N ALA A 196 22.88 50.13 -2.51
CA ALA A 196 24.15 49.96 -1.82
C ALA A 196 25.38 50.21 -2.71
N GLU A 197 25.17 50.49 -4.02
CA GLU A 197 26.22 50.77 -5.00
C GLU A 197 26.20 52.25 -5.45
N GLN A 198 25.46 53.15 -4.80
CA GLN A 198 25.49 54.59 -4.91
C GLN A 198 25.95 55.24 -3.59
#